data_1d42f706537f4ad3d37dbf2f965d6030
#
_entry.id   1d42f706537f4ad3d37dbf2f965d6030
#
_cell.length_a   1.000
_cell.length_b   1.000
_cell.length_c   1.000
_cell.angle_alpha   90.00
_cell.angle_beta   90.00
_cell.angle_gamma   90.00
#
_symmetry.space_group_name_H-M   'P 1'
#
loop_
_entity.id
_entity.type
_entity.pdbx_description
1 polymer ?
#
loop_
_entity_poly.entity_id
_entity_poly.type
_entity_poly.pdbx_seq_one_letter_code
_entity_poly.pdbx_strand_id
1 'polypeptide(L)'
;MESFLKQVAADLYSRKEGQLARTALVFPNKRAGLFFNEYLAQQSDKPMWSPSTISISELFRSLSKREVGDPVKLLCELYKVFKEATQSKESLDDFYFWGELLLSDFDDADKNLVDTGKLFTNLQDLRALMDDYTFM
;
A
#
# COMPACT_ATOMS: atom_id res chain seq x y z
N MET A 1 -26.06 13.02 -14.41
CA MET A 1 -24.73 13.59 -14.09
C MET A 1 -23.68 12.72 -14.77
N GLU A 2 -22.85 13.26 -15.64
CA GLU A 2 -21.81 12.47 -16.29
C GLU A 2 -20.72 12.05 -15.30
N SER A 3 -20.20 10.83 -15.47
CA SER A 3 -19.09 10.34 -14.65
C SER A 3 -17.84 11.19 -14.87
N PHE A 4 -17.14 11.55 -13.80
CA PHE A 4 -15.85 12.26 -13.87
C PHE A 4 -14.85 11.59 -14.82
N LEU A 5 -14.73 10.27 -14.76
CA LEU A 5 -13.85 9.52 -15.64
C LEU A 5 -14.22 9.66 -17.12
N LYS A 6 -15.52 9.77 -17.44
CA LYS A 6 -15.99 10.00 -18.82
C LYS A 6 -15.56 11.36 -19.31
N GLN A 7 -15.67 12.39 -18.49
CA GLN A 7 -15.23 13.75 -18.83
C GLN A 7 -13.72 13.80 -19.05
N VAL A 8 -12.94 13.13 -18.18
CA VAL A 8 -11.48 13.03 -18.33
C VAL A 8 -11.11 12.28 -19.62
N ALA A 9 -11.83 11.21 -19.97
CA ALA A 9 -11.60 10.49 -21.22
C ALA A 9 -11.83 11.35 -22.45
N ALA A 10 -12.92 12.10 -22.46
CA ALA A 10 -13.25 13.01 -23.56
C ALA A 10 -12.25 14.17 -23.69
N ASP A 11 -11.85 14.78 -22.57
CA ASP A 11 -10.85 15.86 -22.54
C ASP A 11 -9.48 15.35 -23.01
N LEU A 12 -9.04 14.19 -22.53
CA LEU A 12 -7.77 13.60 -22.93
C LEU A 12 -7.77 13.23 -24.41
N TYR A 13 -8.87 12.66 -24.92
CA TYR A 13 -9.02 12.33 -26.34
C TYR A 13 -8.86 13.57 -27.20
N SER A 14 -9.56 14.67 -26.85
CA SER A 14 -9.50 15.91 -27.63
C SER A 14 -8.12 16.59 -27.63
N ARG A 15 -7.39 16.52 -26.51
CA ARG A 15 -6.08 17.19 -26.38
C ARG A 15 -4.89 16.36 -26.86
N LYS A 16 -5.01 15.05 -26.86
CA LYS A 16 -3.90 14.11 -27.09
C LYS A 16 -4.17 13.13 -28.22
N GLU A 17 -5.06 13.46 -29.14
CA GLU A 17 -5.32 12.62 -30.34
C GLU A 17 -3.99 12.34 -31.05
N GLY A 18 -3.69 11.07 -31.27
CA GLY A 18 -2.41 10.62 -31.85
C GLY A 18 -1.24 10.48 -30.88
N GLN A 19 -1.34 10.94 -29.63
CA GLN A 19 -0.28 10.81 -28.61
C GLN A 19 -0.70 9.91 -27.43
N LEU A 20 -1.87 9.33 -27.44
CA LEU A 20 -2.41 8.52 -26.37
C LEU A 20 -1.51 7.33 -26.00
N ALA A 21 -0.94 6.65 -27.02
CA ALA A 21 -0.01 5.55 -26.82
C ALA A 21 1.27 5.92 -26.04
N ARG A 22 1.62 7.21 -25.98
CA ARG A 22 2.80 7.73 -25.27
C ARG A 22 2.45 8.36 -23.93
N THR A 23 1.18 8.25 -23.52
CA THR A 23 0.67 8.83 -22.28
C THR A 23 0.50 7.73 -21.24
N ALA A 24 0.95 7.98 -20.02
CA ALA A 24 0.69 7.11 -18.87
C ALA A 24 -0.30 7.82 -17.92
N LEU A 25 -1.29 7.08 -17.47
CA LEU A 25 -2.31 7.57 -16.54
C LEU A 25 -2.20 6.80 -15.22
N VAL A 26 -2.19 7.53 -14.13
CA VAL A 26 -2.11 6.97 -12.79
C VAL A 26 -3.46 7.08 -12.11
N PHE A 27 -3.99 5.96 -11.64
CA PHE A 27 -5.27 5.86 -10.95
C PHE A 27 -5.11 5.37 -9.50
N PRO A 28 -6.05 5.71 -8.60
CA PRO A 28 -6.05 5.19 -7.24
C PRO A 28 -6.12 3.66 -7.19
N ASN A 29 -6.78 3.05 -8.16
CA ASN A 29 -6.93 1.59 -8.26
C ASN A 29 -7.08 1.15 -9.73
N LYS A 30 -6.89 -0.15 -9.98
CA LYS A 30 -6.97 -0.73 -11.33
C LYS A 30 -8.36 -0.62 -11.96
N ARG A 31 -9.42 -0.67 -11.14
CA ARG A 31 -10.81 -0.60 -11.64
C ARG A 31 -11.09 0.74 -12.32
N ALA A 32 -10.58 1.84 -11.77
CA ALA A 32 -10.74 3.16 -12.38
C ALA A 32 -10.10 3.22 -13.78
N GLY A 33 -8.95 2.57 -13.98
CA GLY A 33 -8.32 2.45 -15.30
C GLY A 33 -9.15 1.66 -16.31
N LEU A 34 -9.83 0.59 -15.87
CA LEU A 34 -10.71 -0.19 -16.74
C LEU A 34 -11.90 0.65 -17.24
N PHE A 35 -12.60 1.34 -16.34
CA PHE A 35 -13.71 2.23 -16.72
C PHE A 35 -13.25 3.39 -17.59
N PHE A 36 -12.08 3.95 -17.30
CA PHE A 36 -11.51 5.00 -18.14
C PHE A 36 -11.28 4.51 -19.58
N ASN A 37 -10.68 3.33 -19.75
CA ASN A 37 -10.45 2.75 -21.08
C ASN A 37 -11.75 2.47 -21.81
N GLU A 38 -12.80 2.02 -21.12
CA GLU A 38 -14.14 1.85 -21.69
C GLU A 38 -14.71 3.19 -22.19
N TYR A 39 -14.66 4.23 -21.37
CA TYR A 39 -15.11 5.57 -21.78
C TYR A 39 -14.26 6.16 -22.90
N LEU A 40 -12.96 5.90 -22.91
CA LEU A 40 -12.09 6.35 -23.97
C LEU A 40 -12.41 5.66 -25.30
N ALA A 41 -12.69 4.36 -25.27
CA ALA A 41 -13.10 3.60 -26.45
C ALA A 41 -14.40 4.12 -27.07
N GLN A 42 -15.30 4.68 -26.25
CA GLN A 42 -16.56 5.29 -26.72
C GLN A 42 -16.37 6.65 -27.43
N GLN A 43 -15.18 7.27 -27.35
CA GLN A 43 -14.88 8.55 -27.98
C GLN A 43 -14.44 8.42 -29.44
N SER A 44 -14.06 7.23 -29.88
CA SER A 44 -13.52 7.03 -31.23
C SER A 44 -14.20 5.87 -31.95
N ASP A 45 -14.56 6.12 -33.20
CA ASP A 45 -15.06 5.08 -34.11
C ASP A 45 -13.93 4.31 -34.82
N LYS A 46 -12.68 4.71 -34.58
CA LYS A 46 -11.50 4.11 -35.19
C LYS A 46 -10.66 3.35 -34.16
N PRO A 47 -10.00 2.26 -34.56
CA PRO A 47 -9.03 1.61 -33.69
C PRO A 47 -7.95 2.60 -33.23
N MET A 48 -7.67 2.62 -31.91
CA MET A 48 -6.64 3.47 -31.31
C MET A 48 -5.81 2.67 -30.31
N TRP A 49 -4.59 3.13 -30.08
CA TRP A 49 -3.77 2.63 -28.98
C TRP A 49 -4.17 3.33 -27.69
N SER A 50 -4.56 2.53 -26.72
CA SER A 50 -4.87 3.03 -25.36
C SER A 50 -3.62 3.58 -24.68
N PRO A 51 -3.75 4.61 -23.83
CA PRO A 51 -2.70 5.01 -22.91
C PRO A 51 -2.37 3.89 -21.93
N SER A 52 -1.15 3.89 -21.39
CA SER A 52 -0.77 3.00 -20.31
C SER A 52 -1.53 3.40 -19.04
N THR A 53 -2.19 2.45 -18.38
CA THR A 53 -2.88 2.70 -17.11
C THR A 53 -2.21 1.93 -15.99
N ILE A 54 -1.80 2.63 -14.93
CA ILE A 54 -1.17 2.04 -13.75
C ILE A 54 -1.84 2.56 -12.48
N SER A 55 -1.80 1.78 -11.41
CA SER A 55 -2.23 2.25 -10.09
C SER A 55 -1.13 3.06 -9.41
N ILE A 56 -1.52 3.90 -8.43
CA ILE A 56 -0.55 4.64 -7.58
C ILE A 56 0.44 3.67 -6.95
N SER A 57 -0.04 2.53 -6.43
CA SER A 57 0.83 1.52 -5.81
C SER A 57 1.84 0.92 -6.80
N GLU A 58 1.41 0.67 -8.05
CA GLU A 58 2.31 0.20 -9.10
C GLU A 58 3.33 1.26 -9.51
N LEU A 59 2.93 2.54 -9.56
CA LEU A 59 3.85 3.65 -9.80
C LEU A 59 4.93 3.70 -8.73
N PHE A 60 4.55 3.75 -7.45
CA PHE A 60 5.53 3.78 -6.35
C PHE A 60 6.44 2.54 -6.35
N ARG A 61 5.88 1.37 -6.63
CA ARG A 61 6.68 0.14 -6.75
C ARG A 61 7.71 0.24 -7.89
N SER A 62 7.33 0.81 -9.02
CA SER A 62 8.24 0.97 -10.17
C SER A 62 9.36 2.00 -9.91
N LEU A 63 9.08 3.00 -9.08
CA LEU A 63 10.05 4.01 -8.67
C LEU A 63 10.95 3.56 -7.52
N SER A 64 10.47 2.62 -6.71
CA SER A 64 11.23 2.07 -5.60
C SER A 64 12.30 1.10 -6.10
N LYS A 65 13.48 1.17 -5.48
CA LYS A 65 14.55 0.18 -5.67
C LYS A 65 14.37 -1.07 -4.79
N ARG A 66 13.31 -1.13 -4.00
CA ARG A 66 13.01 -2.21 -3.07
C ARG A 66 11.89 -3.08 -3.63
N GLU A 67 11.99 -4.36 -3.40
CA GLU A 67 10.94 -5.32 -3.71
C GLU A 67 9.98 -5.44 -2.53
N VAL A 68 8.71 -5.73 -2.83
CA VAL A 68 7.73 -6.07 -1.80
C VAL A 68 8.01 -7.50 -1.35
N GLY A 69 8.26 -7.68 -0.06
CA GLY A 69 8.51 -8.99 0.52
C GLY A 69 7.28 -9.90 0.46
N ASP A 70 7.53 -11.20 0.37
CA ASP A 70 6.47 -12.19 0.53
C ASP A 70 5.94 -12.15 1.98
N PRO A 71 4.62 -12.02 2.21
CA PRO A 71 4.05 -11.88 3.56
C PRO A 71 4.41 -13.05 4.50
N VAL A 72 4.37 -14.28 3.99
CA VAL A 72 4.68 -15.47 4.80
C VAL A 72 6.16 -15.48 5.19
N LYS A 73 7.04 -15.12 4.25
CA LYS A 73 8.46 -15.02 4.52
C LYS A 73 8.75 -13.93 5.55
N LEU A 74 8.13 -12.77 5.43
CA LEU A 74 8.28 -11.67 6.39
C LEU A 74 7.81 -12.09 7.77
N LEU A 75 6.69 -12.81 7.87
CA LEU A 75 6.18 -13.33 9.13
C LEU A 75 7.16 -14.33 9.78
N CYS A 76 7.73 -15.24 9.00
CA CYS A 76 8.72 -16.20 9.50
C CYS A 76 10.00 -15.50 9.99
N GLU A 77 10.47 -14.48 9.29
CA GLU A 77 11.64 -13.70 9.73
C GLU A 77 11.31 -12.90 11.00
N LEU A 78 10.13 -12.28 11.07
CA LEU A 78 9.67 -11.60 12.27
C LEU A 78 9.59 -12.54 13.48
N TYR A 79 9.08 -13.76 13.28
CA TYR A 79 9.02 -14.78 14.33
C TYR A 79 10.41 -15.14 14.88
N LYS A 80 11.43 -15.25 14.03
CA LYS A 80 12.81 -15.50 14.49
C LYS A 80 13.29 -14.36 15.38
N VAL A 81 13.12 -13.11 14.95
CA VAL A 81 13.50 -11.94 15.72
C VAL A 81 12.73 -11.88 17.04
N PHE A 82 11.42 -12.14 17.02
CA PHE A 82 10.59 -12.20 18.22
C PHE A 82 11.11 -13.24 19.23
N LYS A 83 11.43 -14.45 18.76
CA LYS A 83 11.98 -15.52 19.61
C LYS A 83 13.32 -15.13 20.24
N GLU A 84 14.18 -14.50 19.47
CA GLU A 84 15.49 -14.04 19.95
C GLU A 84 15.37 -12.91 20.98
N ALA A 85 14.47 -11.95 20.73
CA ALA A 85 14.29 -10.78 21.60
C ALA A 85 13.56 -11.11 22.90
N THR A 86 12.57 -11.99 22.86
CA THR A 86 11.68 -12.25 24.01
C THR A 86 11.99 -13.54 24.75
N GLN A 87 12.82 -14.43 24.16
CA GLN A 87 13.04 -15.82 24.65
C GLN A 87 11.72 -16.61 24.82
N SER A 88 10.67 -16.20 24.10
CA SER A 88 9.35 -16.83 24.15
C SER A 88 9.40 -18.29 23.70
N LYS A 89 8.56 -19.11 24.32
CA LYS A 89 8.36 -20.52 23.96
C LYS A 89 7.19 -20.73 23.02
N GLU A 90 6.50 -19.65 22.63
CA GLU A 90 5.37 -19.73 21.72
C GLU A 90 5.74 -20.40 20.40
N SER A 91 4.79 -21.18 19.86
CA SER A 91 4.92 -21.79 18.54
C SER A 91 4.72 -20.74 17.44
N LEU A 92 5.07 -21.08 16.20
CA LEU A 92 4.77 -20.24 15.05
C LEU A 92 3.25 -20.08 14.86
N ASP A 93 2.47 -21.11 15.15
CA ASP A 93 1.00 -21.07 15.02
C ASP A 93 0.37 -20.08 16.02
N ASP A 94 0.86 -20.05 17.26
CA ASP A 94 0.40 -19.11 18.28
C ASP A 94 0.80 -17.67 17.92
N PHE A 95 2.00 -17.51 17.40
CA PHE A 95 2.53 -16.21 16.99
C PHE A 95 1.89 -15.66 15.71
N TYR A 96 1.33 -16.51 14.86
CA TYR A 96 0.89 -16.15 13.51
C TYR A 96 -0.02 -14.91 13.50
N PHE A 97 -1.07 -14.94 14.31
CA PHE A 97 -2.03 -13.84 14.42
C PHE A 97 -1.36 -12.53 14.89
N TRP A 98 -0.52 -12.61 15.90
CA TRP A 98 0.23 -11.46 16.43
C TRP A 98 1.25 -10.95 15.44
N GLY A 99 1.91 -11.85 14.74
CA GLY A 99 2.90 -11.52 13.73
C GLY A 99 2.29 -10.73 12.57
N GLU A 100 1.11 -11.12 12.08
CA GLU A 100 0.39 -10.35 11.06
C GLU A 100 0.03 -8.95 11.54
N LEU A 101 -0.44 -8.82 12.79
CA LEU A 101 -0.76 -7.53 13.38
C LEU A 101 0.49 -6.64 13.49
N LEU A 102 1.59 -7.18 14.00
CA LEU A 102 2.86 -6.45 14.11
C LEU A 102 3.40 -6.00 12.75
N LEU A 103 3.32 -6.84 11.72
CA LEU A 103 3.71 -6.45 10.36
C LEU A 103 2.87 -5.30 9.83
N SER A 104 1.56 -5.31 10.13
CA SER A 104 0.66 -4.21 9.76
C SER A 104 1.01 -2.93 10.49
N ASP A 105 1.26 -3.01 11.80
CA ASP A 105 1.61 -1.84 12.63
C ASP A 105 2.95 -1.23 12.20
N PHE A 106 3.94 -2.05 11.86
CA PHE A 106 5.22 -1.57 11.34
C PHE A 106 5.06 -0.91 9.97
N ASP A 107 4.26 -1.48 9.07
CA ASP A 107 3.95 -0.90 7.77
C ASP A 107 3.24 0.46 7.91
N ASP A 108 2.32 0.58 8.88
CA ASP A 108 1.64 1.84 9.18
C ASP A 108 2.58 2.88 9.81
N ALA A 109 3.47 2.47 10.70
CA ALA A 109 4.49 3.35 11.26
C ALA A 109 5.44 3.89 10.16
N ASP A 110 5.90 3.03 9.27
CA ASP A 110 6.76 3.41 8.14
C ASP A 110 6.03 4.33 7.15
N LYS A 111 4.79 4.04 6.78
CA LYS A 111 3.97 4.87 5.88
C LYS A 111 3.71 6.27 6.44
N ASN A 112 3.58 6.38 7.74
CA ASN A 112 3.35 7.66 8.42
C ASN A 112 4.65 8.34 8.87
N LEU A 113 5.80 7.79 8.53
CA LEU A 113 7.14 8.31 8.90
C LEU A 113 7.27 8.56 10.41
N VAL A 114 6.72 7.65 11.20
CA VAL A 114 6.74 7.74 12.66
C VAL A 114 8.16 7.53 13.18
N ASP A 115 8.58 8.37 14.12
CA ASP A 115 9.80 8.16 14.91
C ASP A 115 9.58 6.99 15.89
N THR A 116 9.91 5.79 15.44
CA THR A 116 9.70 4.56 16.21
C THR A 116 10.46 4.55 17.53
N GLY A 117 11.62 5.21 17.62
CA GLY A 117 12.36 5.34 18.86
C GLY A 117 11.54 6.06 19.93
N LYS A 118 10.92 7.19 19.58
CA LYS A 118 10.03 7.93 20.49
C LYS A 118 8.74 7.19 20.80
N LEU A 119 8.14 6.55 19.79
CA LEU A 119 6.89 5.79 19.99
C LEU A 119 7.09 4.69 21.04
N PHE A 120 8.14 3.88 20.89
CA PHE A 120 8.37 2.76 21.79
C PHE A 120 8.88 3.17 23.17
N THR A 121 9.60 4.28 23.29
CA THR A 121 9.95 4.85 24.58
C THR A 121 8.70 5.26 25.36
N ASN A 122 7.77 5.97 24.71
CA ASN A 122 6.51 6.37 25.33
C ASN A 122 5.65 5.19 25.77
N LEU A 123 5.67 4.08 25.02
CA LEU A 123 4.95 2.85 25.40
C LEU A 123 5.58 2.17 26.62
N GLN A 124 6.92 2.18 26.74
CA GLN A 124 7.61 1.68 27.93
C GLN A 124 7.27 2.50 29.18
N ASP A 125 7.26 3.84 29.06
CA ASP A 125 6.90 4.74 30.17
C ASP A 125 5.45 4.54 30.59
N LEU A 126 4.53 4.36 29.65
CA LEU A 126 3.12 4.05 29.93
C LEU A 126 2.95 2.73 30.66
N ARG A 127 3.69 1.69 30.27
CA ARG A 127 3.65 0.38 30.92
C ARG A 127 4.20 0.45 32.34
N ALA A 128 5.32 1.14 32.56
CA ALA A 128 5.89 1.35 33.89
C ALA A 128 4.90 2.08 34.82
N LEU A 129 4.19 3.10 34.30
CA LEU A 129 3.13 3.79 35.05
C LEU A 129 1.96 2.87 35.38
N MET A 130 1.51 2.03 34.43
CA MET A 130 0.41 1.09 34.68
C MET A 130 0.78 0.01 35.70
N ASP A 131 2.02 -0.48 35.70
CA ASP A 131 2.50 -1.45 36.68
C ASP A 131 2.55 -0.85 38.11
N ASP A 132 2.89 0.43 38.22
CA ASP A 132 2.87 1.16 39.53
C ASP A 132 1.44 1.33 40.06
N TYR A 133 0.41 1.45 39.23
CA TYR A 133 -0.98 1.57 39.65
C TYR A 133 -1.67 0.25 39.97
N THR A 134 -1.10 -0.90 39.61
CA THR A 134 -1.68 -2.22 39.88
C THR A 134 -1.42 -2.70 41.31
N PHE A 135 -0.66 -1.95 42.12
CA PHE A 135 -0.37 -2.27 43.53
C PHE A 135 -1.26 -1.51 44.51
N MET A 136 -2.31 -0.82 44.07
CA MET A 136 -3.36 -0.25 44.90
C MET A 136 -4.65 -1.08 44.79
#